data_c26020e431ea55817857e73eb793f4f6
#
_entry.id   c26020e431ea55817857e73eb793f4f6
#
_cell.length_a   1.000
_cell.length_b   1.000
_cell.length_c   1.000
_cell.angle_alpha   90.00
_cell.angle_beta   90.00
_cell.angle_gamma   90.00
#
_symmetry.space_group_name_H-M   'P 1'
#
loop_
_entity.id
_entity.type
_entity.pdbx_description
1 polymer ?
#
loop_
_entity_poly.entity_id
_entity_poly.type
_entity_poly.pdbx_seq_one_letter_code
_entity_poly.pdbx_strand_id
1 'polypeptide(L)'
;MCIRDRPTVDKNVLITGAAGAVGSIAGQIAKICGSKVFGTTGSKEKCDWLVNELGYDYAFNYNDKNWFSDLKDASEGKLDIIFDNSGGEVMNQSLKIIGMNGIVLLCGSTSQYYEDEMKGPSNYIWLGTMRARLQGFVIFDYESRYNEARVNLAKWLKEDKIKMPNYIIESSIDAFPSAFEDLFSGKNFGKMILKLND
;
A
#
# COMPACT_ATOMS: atom_id res chain seq x y z
N MET A 1 8.30 10.55 -2.64
CA MET A 1 7.14 10.95 -3.45
C MET A 1 7.40 12.33 -4.01
N CYS A 2 7.46 12.45 -5.34
CA CYS A 2 7.75 13.72 -6.01
C CYS A 2 6.66 14.75 -5.68
N ILE A 3 7.00 16.04 -5.56
CA ILE A 3 6.04 17.13 -5.32
C ILE A 3 4.90 17.10 -6.35
N ARG A 4 5.22 16.69 -7.58
CA ARG A 4 4.29 16.60 -8.71
C ARG A 4 3.25 15.47 -8.58
N ASP A 5 3.53 14.46 -7.73
CA ASP A 5 2.77 13.21 -7.64
C ASP A 5 2.19 13.03 -6.23
N ARG A 6 2.03 14.12 -5.48
CA ARG A 6 1.44 14.07 -4.14
C ARG A 6 -0.04 13.74 -4.22
N PRO A 7 -0.52 12.88 -3.32
CA PRO A 7 -1.96 12.81 -3.06
C PRO A 7 -2.43 14.21 -2.66
N THR A 8 -3.55 14.62 -3.22
CA THR A 8 -4.17 15.92 -2.95
C THR A 8 -5.64 15.72 -2.70
N VAL A 9 -6.32 16.79 -2.30
CA VAL A 9 -7.78 16.79 -2.13
C VAL A 9 -8.45 16.22 -3.39
N ASP A 10 -9.48 15.41 -3.18
CA ASP A 10 -10.32 14.80 -4.23
C ASP A 10 -9.62 13.80 -5.16
N LYS A 11 -8.46 13.28 -4.78
CA LYS A 11 -7.79 12.19 -5.51
C LYS A 11 -8.19 10.83 -4.97
N ASN A 12 -8.50 9.90 -5.87
CA ASN A 12 -8.69 8.49 -5.56
C ASN A 12 -7.31 7.81 -5.53
N VAL A 13 -6.88 7.39 -4.35
CA VAL A 13 -5.57 6.76 -4.11
C VAL A 13 -5.77 5.32 -3.68
N LEU A 14 -5.29 4.38 -4.49
CA LEU A 14 -5.24 2.97 -4.13
C LEU A 14 -3.87 2.63 -3.54
N ILE A 15 -3.88 1.93 -2.41
CA ILE A 15 -2.70 1.34 -1.79
C ILE A 15 -2.83 -0.18 -1.88
N THR A 16 -1.94 -0.86 -2.58
CA THR A 16 -1.91 -2.32 -2.56
C THR A 16 -1.03 -2.82 -1.41
N GLY A 17 -1.31 -4.01 -0.87
CA GLY A 17 -0.63 -4.49 0.34
C GLY A 17 -0.82 -3.53 1.52
N ALA A 18 -2.02 -2.95 1.62
CA ALA A 18 -2.33 -1.83 2.51
C ALA A 18 -2.13 -2.13 3.99
N ALA A 19 -2.28 -3.38 4.42
CA ALA A 19 -2.14 -3.79 5.82
C ALA A 19 -0.68 -4.05 6.25
N GLY A 20 0.29 -3.93 5.34
CA GLY A 20 1.71 -4.07 5.64
C GLY A 20 2.33 -2.81 6.26
N ALA A 21 3.62 -2.90 6.62
CA ALA A 21 4.35 -1.80 7.27
C ALA A 21 4.34 -0.49 6.47
N VAL A 22 4.53 -0.57 5.16
CA VAL A 22 4.58 0.60 4.26
C VAL A 22 3.17 1.07 3.92
N GLY A 23 2.30 0.13 3.52
CA GLY A 23 0.92 0.44 3.10
C GLY A 23 0.13 1.13 4.20
N SER A 24 0.18 0.61 5.44
CA SER A 24 -0.55 1.17 6.58
C SER A 24 -0.21 2.65 6.86
N ILE A 25 1.01 3.07 6.60
CA ILE A 25 1.44 4.47 6.76
C ILE A 25 1.11 5.30 5.50
N ALA A 26 1.35 4.74 4.31
CA ALA A 26 1.11 5.45 3.05
C ALA A 26 -0.34 5.90 2.90
N GLY A 27 -1.30 5.03 3.26
CA GLY A 27 -2.72 5.38 3.21
C GLY A 27 -3.10 6.49 4.19
N GLN A 28 -2.60 6.45 5.42
CA GLN A 28 -2.84 7.51 6.39
C GLN A 28 -2.26 8.86 5.93
N ILE A 29 -1.07 8.85 5.31
CA ILE A 29 -0.49 10.06 4.71
C ILE A 29 -1.38 10.59 3.58
N ALA A 30 -1.92 9.70 2.73
CA ALA A 30 -2.85 10.10 1.68
C ALA A 30 -4.13 10.71 2.26
N LYS A 31 -4.66 10.19 3.37
CA LYS A 31 -5.79 10.79 4.12
C LYS A 31 -5.46 12.19 4.63
N ILE A 32 -4.29 12.39 5.24
CA ILE A 32 -3.84 13.72 5.71
C ILE A 32 -3.78 14.73 4.55
N CYS A 33 -3.45 14.25 3.34
CA CYS A 33 -3.43 15.09 2.14
C CYS A 33 -4.84 15.35 1.55
N GLY A 34 -5.91 14.79 2.14
CA GLY A 34 -7.29 15.01 1.71
C GLY A 34 -7.77 14.07 0.59
N SER A 35 -7.04 12.98 0.32
CA SER A 35 -7.44 12.01 -0.69
C SER A 35 -8.49 11.04 -0.18
N LYS A 36 -9.28 10.47 -1.10
CA LYS A 36 -10.10 9.28 -0.88
C LYS A 36 -9.21 8.05 -1.04
N VAL A 37 -9.11 7.25 0.01
CA VAL A 37 -8.11 6.18 0.10
C VAL A 37 -8.76 4.81 0.09
N PHE A 38 -8.28 3.98 -0.83
CA PHE A 38 -8.68 2.60 -1.05
C PHE A 38 -7.52 1.68 -0.70
N GLY A 39 -7.79 0.58 -0.01
CA GLY A 39 -6.77 -0.41 0.32
C GLY A 39 -7.11 -1.77 -0.27
N THR A 40 -6.09 -2.54 -0.69
CA THR A 40 -6.26 -3.97 -0.92
C THR A 40 -5.43 -4.78 0.05
N THR A 41 -6.00 -5.88 0.54
CA THR A 41 -5.36 -6.80 1.50
C THR A 41 -5.90 -8.22 1.32
N GLY A 42 -5.34 -9.20 2.04
CA GLY A 42 -5.63 -10.63 1.84
C GLY A 42 -6.73 -11.20 2.74
N SER A 43 -7.35 -10.40 3.61
CA SER A 43 -8.43 -10.90 4.48
C SER A 43 -9.43 -9.82 4.83
N LYS A 44 -10.66 -10.24 5.15
CA LYS A 44 -11.73 -9.35 5.61
C LYS A 44 -11.34 -8.63 6.91
N GLU A 45 -10.73 -9.33 7.84
CA GLU A 45 -10.28 -8.78 9.12
C GLU A 45 -9.32 -7.60 8.94
N LYS A 46 -8.38 -7.72 7.99
CA LYS A 46 -7.47 -6.62 7.65
C LYS A 46 -8.18 -5.47 6.94
N CYS A 47 -9.19 -5.76 6.13
CA CYS A 47 -10.02 -4.71 5.54
C CYS A 47 -10.75 -3.90 6.62
N ASP A 48 -11.39 -4.59 7.55
CA ASP A 48 -12.11 -3.97 8.66
C ASP A 48 -11.15 -3.13 9.53
N TRP A 49 -9.94 -3.64 9.79
CA TRP A 49 -8.91 -2.92 10.53
C TRP A 49 -8.42 -1.64 9.81
N LEU A 50 -8.19 -1.70 8.49
CA LEU A 50 -7.78 -0.54 7.70
C LEU A 50 -8.81 0.59 7.77
N VAL A 51 -10.08 0.24 7.67
CA VAL A 51 -11.18 1.23 7.70
C VAL A 51 -11.40 1.77 9.11
N ASN A 52 -11.55 0.88 10.09
CA ASN A 52 -11.97 1.27 11.44
C ASN A 52 -10.82 1.90 12.25
N GLU A 53 -9.56 1.43 12.05
CA GLU A 53 -8.44 1.86 12.86
C GLU A 53 -7.50 2.85 12.16
N LEU A 54 -7.32 2.73 10.82
CA LEU A 54 -6.37 3.55 10.08
C LEU A 54 -7.04 4.61 9.20
N GLY A 55 -8.38 4.67 9.18
CA GLY A 55 -9.13 5.71 8.51
C GLY A 55 -9.11 5.63 6.98
N TYR A 56 -8.89 4.45 6.41
CA TYR A 56 -9.14 4.22 4.99
C TYR A 56 -10.62 4.40 4.70
N ASP A 57 -10.97 4.95 3.55
CA ASP A 57 -12.38 5.10 3.17
C ASP A 57 -12.98 3.75 2.77
N TYR A 58 -12.19 2.91 2.09
CA TYR A 58 -12.58 1.57 1.67
C TYR A 58 -11.38 0.61 1.71
N ALA A 59 -11.67 -0.65 1.97
CA ALA A 59 -10.68 -1.72 1.85
C ALA A 59 -11.31 -2.98 1.26
N PHE A 60 -10.55 -3.69 0.41
CA PHE A 60 -11.04 -4.84 -0.35
C PHE A 60 -10.12 -6.03 -0.14
N ASN A 61 -10.73 -7.18 0.13
CA ASN A 61 -10.01 -8.44 0.18
C ASN A 61 -9.84 -8.97 -1.25
N TYR A 62 -8.62 -9.00 -1.77
CA TYR A 62 -8.35 -9.44 -3.14
C TYR A 62 -8.61 -10.95 -3.37
N ASN A 63 -8.88 -11.74 -2.32
CA ASN A 63 -9.32 -13.12 -2.43
C ASN A 63 -10.83 -13.25 -2.68
N ASP A 64 -11.60 -12.19 -2.52
CA ASP A 64 -13.03 -12.19 -2.78
C ASP A 64 -13.29 -12.04 -4.29
N LYS A 65 -14.28 -12.77 -4.81
CA LYS A 65 -14.57 -12.79 -6.26
C LYS A 65 -14.92 -11.41 -6.83
N ASN A 66 -15.55 -10.56 -6.02
CA ASN A 66 -16.10 -9.28 -6.46
C ASN A 66 -15.21 -8.08 -6.11
N TRP A 67 -14.04 -8.30 -5.48
CA TRP A 67 -13.20 -7.22 -4.96
C TRP A 67 -12.92 -6.10 -5.98
N PHE A 68 -12.68 -6.47 -7.25
CA PHE A 68 -12.38 -5.51 -8.29
C PHE A 68 -13.62 -4.73 -8.73
N SER A 69 -14.78 -5.40 -8.85
CA SER A 69 -16.05 -4.72 -9.12
C SER A 69 -16.38 -3.71 -8.02
N ASP A 70 -16.24 -4.14 -6.77
CA ASP A 70 -16.52 -3.30 -5.60
C ASP A 70 -15.56 -2.10 -5.53
N LEU A 71 -14.25 -2.32 -5.82
CA LEU A 71 -13.27 -1.23 -5.95
C LEU A 71 -13.65 -0.26 -7.06
N LYS A 72 -14.04 -0.78 -8.24
CA LYS A 72 -14.44 0.03 -9.38
C LYS A 72 -15.64 0.90 -9.05
N ASP A 73 -16.66 0.33 -8.42
CA ASP A 73 -17.88 1.06 -8.05
C ASP A 73 -17.57 2.11 -6.98
N ALA A 74 -16.83 1.76 -5.93
CA ALA A 74 -16.47 2.70 -4.86
C ALA A 74 -15.56 3.85 -5.32
N SER A 75 -14.71 3.61 -6.33
CA SER A 75 -13.82 4.61 -6.94
C SER A 75 -14.44 5.34 -8.13
N GLU A 76 -15.72 5.07 -8.44
CA GLU A 76 -16.42 5.60 -9.63
C GLU A 76 -15.66 5.30 -10.94
N GLY A 77 -15.02 4.13 -10.97
CA GLY A 77 -14.25 3.67 -12.14
C GLY A 77 -12.95 4.43 -12.39
N LYS A 78 -12.43 5.17 -11.42
CA LYS A 78 -11.25 6.01 -11.61
C LYS A 78 -10.30 5.94 -10.41
N LEU A 79 -9.02 5.64 -10.68
CA LEU A 79 -7.91 5.78 -9.73
C LEU A 79 -6.92 6.82 -10.24
N ASP A 80 -6.64 7.84 -9.46
CA ASP A 80 -5.65 8.87 -9.83
C ASP A 80 -4.22 8.44 -9.49
N ILE A 81 -4.06 7.72 -8.38
CA ILE A 81 -2.77 7.23 -7.91
C ILE A 81 -2.92 5.78 -7.44
N ILE A 82 -2.02 4.92 -7.88
CA ILE A 82 -1.86 3.57 -7.36
C ILE A 82 -0.47 3.50 -6.71
N PHE A 83 -0.42 3.31 -5.40
CA PHE A 83 0.82 3.05 -4.68
C PHE A 83 0.95 1.54 -4.51
N ASP A 84 1.79 0.96 -5.36
CA ASP A 84 1.85 -0.49 -5.50
C ASP A 84 2.99 -1.12 -4.69
N ASN A 85 2.61 -1.94 -3.69
CA ASN A 85 3.52 -2.77 -2.92
C ASN A 85 3.45 -4.25 -3.34
N SER A 86 2.38 -4.65 -4.04
CA SER A 86 2.07 -6.06 -4.29
C SER A 86 2.50 -6.55 -5.67
N GLY A 87 2.32 -5.73 -6.70
CA GLY A 87 2.45 -6.19 -8.08
C GLY A 87 1.37 -7.20 -8.46
N GLY A 88 1.70 -8.06 -9.42
CA GLY A 88 0.88 -9.20 -9.82
C GLY A 88 -0.53 -8.85 -10.27
N GLU A 89 -1.48 -9.75 -9.98
CA GLU A 89 -2.85 -9.61 -10.48
C GLU A 89 -3.60 -8.42 -9.85
N VAL A 90 -3.30 -8.05 -8.62
CA VAL A 90 -3.94 -6.89 -7.97
C VAL A 90 -3.60 -5.61 -8.73
N MET A 91 -2.33 -5.38 -9.05
CA MET A 91 -1.90 -4.25 -9.87
C MET A 91 -2.49 -4.34 -11.28
N ASN A 92 -2.42 -5.52 -11.91
CA ASN A 92 -2.92 -5.75 -13.25
C ASN A 92 -4.41 -5.40 -13.42
N GLN A 93 -5.26 -5.80 -12.47
CA GLN A 93 -6.67 -5.42 -12.48
C GLN A 93 -6.85 -3.91 -12.24
N SER A 94 -6.10 -3.35 -11.30
CA SER A 94 -6.21 -1.93 -10.95
C SER A 94 -5.86 -1.00 -12.11
N LEU A 95 -4.99 -1.42 -13.03
CA LEU A 95 -4.69 -0.66 -14.25
C LEU A 95 -5.90 -0.42 -15.15
N LYS A 96 -6.91 -1.30 -15.13
CA LYS A 96 -8.13 -1.16 -15.95
C LYS A 96 -8.97 0.07 -15.59
N ILE A 97 -8.78 0.60 -14.39
CA ILE A 97 -9.49 1.78 -13.87
C ILE A 97 -8.53 2.94 -13.53
N ILE A 98 -7.30 2.90 -14.06
CA ILE A 98 -6.40 4.05 -13.93
C ILE A 98 -7.02 5.27 -14.62
N GLY A 99 -7.04 6.41 -13.95
CA GLY A 99 -7.61 7.65 -14.49
C GLY A 99 -6.69 8.33 -15.51
N MET A 100 -7.26 9.32 -16.20
CA MET A 100 -6.51 10.15 -17.13
C MET A 100 -5.32 10.83 -16.43
N ASN A 101 -4.11 10.69 -16.99
CA ASN A 101 -2.85 11.15 -16.42
C ASN A 101 -2.53 10.54 -15.03
N GLY A 102 -3.14 9.41 -14.70
CA GLY A 102 -2.91 8.70 -13.46
C GLY A 102 -1.48 8.20 -13.31
N ILE A 103 -1.12 7.85 -12.09
CA ILE A 103 0.23 7.41 -11.76
C ILE A 103 0.18 6.10 -10.99
N VAL A 104 1.00 5.16 -11.42
CA VAL A 104 1.35 3.98 -10.63
C VAL A 104 2.76 4.16 -10.08
N LEU A 105 2.89 4.17 -8.76
CA LEU A 105 4.17 4.23 -8.06
C LEU A 105 4.57 2.80 -7.64
N LEU A 106 5.60 2.26 -8.28
CA LEU A 106 6.13 0.93 -7.96
C LEU A 106 7.01 1.00 -6.71
N CYS A 107 6.49 0.52 -5.59
CA CYS A 107 7.20 0.43 -4.33
C CYS A 107 7.75 -0.98 -4.08
N GLY A 108 7.02 -2.00 -4.50
CA GLY A 108 7.39 -3.40 -4.33
C GLY A 108 6.60 -4.33 -5.24
N SER A 109 6.87 -5.62 -5.12
CA SER A 109 6.20 -6.68 -5.89
C SER A 109 6.06 -7.95 -5.03
N THR A 110 5.57 -7.80 -3.81
CA THR A 110 5.57 -8.87 -2.80
C THR A 110 4.88 -10.15 -3.25
N SER A 111 3.89 -10.07 -4.14
CA SER A 111 3.22 -11.23 -4.71
C SER A 111 4.08 -12.06 -5.67
N GLN A 112 5.24 -11.54 -6.08
CA GLN A 112 6.10 -12.18 -7.06
C GLN A 112 7.46 -12.63 -6.49
N TYR A 113 7.70 -12.46 -5.17
CA TYR A 113 9.00 -12.78 -4.58
C TYR A 113 9.34 -14.28 -4.59
N TYR A 114 8.34 -15.14 -4.75
CA TYR A 114 8.51 -16.60 -4.83
C TYR A 114 8.16 -17.19 -6.20
N GLU A 115 7.89 -16.34 -7.18
CA GLU A 115 7.62 -16.79 -8.54
C GLU A 115 8.95 -17.03 -9.28
N ASP A 116 9.04 -18.12 -10.01
CA ASP A 116 10.22 -18.45 -10.83
C ASP A 116 10.47 -17.41 -11.94
N GLU A 117 9.40 -16.80 -12.43
CA GLU A 117 9.45 -15.76 -13.45
C GLU A 117 8.61 -14.53 -13.03
N MET A 118 9.24 -13.36 -13.02
CA MET A 118 8.52 -12.11 -12.81
C MET A 118 7.64 -11.78 -14.02
N LYS A 119 6.34 -11.63 -13.78
CA LYS A 119 5.37 -11.28 -14.82
C LYS A 119 4.99 -9.80 -14.73
N GLY A 120 5.20 -9.08 -15.82
CA GLY A 120 4.69 -7.71 -15.96
C GLY A 120 3.17 -7.67 -16.11
N PRO A 121 2.56 -6.50 -15.98
CA PRO A 121 1.12 -6.34 -16.12
C PRO A 121 0.68 -6.55 -17.57
N SER A 122 -0.27 -7.45 -17.80
CA SER A 122 -0.85 -7.68 -19.13
C SER A 122 -1.74 -6.52 -19.59
N ASN A 123 -2.23 -5.71 -18.64
CA ASN A 123 -3.09 -4.55 -18.89
C ASN A 123 -2.32 -3.23 -19.10
N TYR A 124 -1.01 -3.28 -19.39
CA TYR A 124 -0.18 -2.07 -19.55
C TYR A 124 -0.68 -1.13 -20.66
N ILE A 125 -1.46 -1.62 -21.62
CA ILE A 125 -2.04 -0.80 -22.69
C ILE A 125 -2.89 0.37 -22.16
N TRP A 126 -3.49 0.20 -20.97
CA TRP A 126 -4.24 1.26 -20.32
C TRP A 126 -3.39 2.48 -19.95
N LEU A 127 -2.09 2.28 -19.71
CA LEU A 127 -1.16 3.40 -19.49
C LEU A 127 -1.11 4.32 -20.72
N GLY A 128 -1.03 3.75 -21.93
CA GLY A 128 -1.07 4.52 -23.16
C GLY A 128 -2.43 5.20 -23.38
N THR A 129 -3.51 4.45 -23.27
CA THR A 129 -4.88 4.94 -23.46
C THR A 129 -5.19 6.10 -22.53
N MET A 130 -4.82 6.00 -21.26
CA MET A 130 -5.11 7.00 -20.24
C MET A 130 -3.99 8.04 -20.08
N ARG A 131 -2.93 8.00 -20.90
CA ARG A 131 -1.74 8.85 -20.77
C ARG A 131 -1.18 8.81 -19.35
N ALA A 132 -1.38 7.67 -18.69
CA ALA A 132 -0.89 7.40 -17.35
C ALA A 132 0.58 7.01 -17.37
N ARG A 133 1.24 7.02 -16.23
CA ARG A 133 2.63 6.58 -16.11
C ARG A 133 2.82 5.54 -15.02
N LEU A 134 3.75 4.64 -15.27
CA LEU A 134 4.28 3.67 -14.32
C LEU A 134 5.66 4.15 -13.90
N GLN A 135 5.86 4.43 -12.63
CA GLN A 135 7.08 5.04 -12.12
C GLN A 135 7.67 4.22 -10.97
N GLY A 136 8.88 3.70 -11.19
CA GLY A 136 9.71 3.16 -10.12
C GLY A 136 10.35 4.28 -9.30
N PHE A 137 10.69 3.98 -8.05
CA PHE A 137 11.48 4.84 -7.19
C PHE A 137 12.26 4.01 -6.17
N VAL A 138 13.37 4.54 -5.72
CA VAL A 138 14.16 3.96 -4.64
C VAL A 138 14.28 4.98 -3.53
N ILE A 139 14.13 4.55 -2.29
CA ILE A 139 14.13 5.49 -1.15
C ILE A 139 15.42 6.29 -1.02
N PHE A 140 16.55 5.73 -1.44
CA PHE A 140 17.86 6.39 -1.40
C PHE A 140 17.92 7.67 -2.26
N ASP A 141 17.11 7.79 -3.30
CA ASP A 141 17.02 9.01 -4.13
C ASP A 141 16.47 10.20 -3.36
N TYR A 142 15.90 9.97 -2.17
CA TYR A 142 15.27 10.96 -1.32
C TYR A 142 16.05 11.21 -0.02
N GLU A 143 17.30 10.83 0.07
CA GLU A 143 18.12 10.95 1.29
C GLU A 143 18.14 12.38 1.83
N SER A 144 18.28 13.38 0.96
CA SER A 144 18.23 14.80 1.33
C SER A 144 16.93 15.24 2.01
N ARG A 145 15.87 14.44 1.91
CA ARG A 145 14.56 14.72 2.49
C ARG A 145 14.20 13.85 3.71
N TYR A 146 15.11 12.99 4.16
CA TYR A 146 14.82 12.11 5.29
C TYR A 146 14.49 12.87 6.57
N ASN A 147 15.19 13.98 6.84
CA ASN A 147 14.91 14.78 8.03
C ASN A 147 13.53 15.44 7.98
N GLU A 148 13.14 15.97 6.82
CA GLU A 148 11.78 16.50 6.60
C GLU A 148 10.73 15.41 6.87
N ALA A 149 10.93 14.21 6.35
CA ALA A 149 10.02 13.08 6.54
C ALA A 149 9.92 12.68 8.01
N ARG A 150 11.06 12.57 8.72
CA ARG A 150 11.09 12.22 10.15
C ARG A 150 10.34 13.24 11.01
N VAL A 151 10.57 14.52 10.75
CA VAL A 151 9.89 15.61 11.48
C VAL A 151 8.37 15.55 11.26
N ASN A 152 7.93 15.38 10.02
CA ASN A 152 6.51 15.29 9.70
C ASN A 152 5.86 14.06 10.32
N LEU A 153 6.49 12.89 10.22
CA LEU A 153 5.98 11.65 10.84
C LEU A 153 5.89 11.76 12.35
N ALA A 154 6.94 12.30 13.01
CA ALA A 154 6.93 12.51 14.46
C ALA A 154 5.84 13.50 14.89
N LYS A 155 5.64 14.56 14.12
CA LYS A 155 4.55 15.53 14.36
C LYS A 155 3.18 14.85 14.24
N TRP A 156 2.93 14.12 13.17
CA TRP A 156 1.64 13.45 12.94
C TRP A 156 1.35 12.37 13.99
N LEU A 157 2.37 11.65 14.44
CA LEU A 157 2.25 10.71 15.56
C LEU A 157 1.85 11.42 16.85
N LYS A 158 2.51 12.52 17.18
CA LYS A 158 2.21 13.32 18.39
C LYS A 158 0.81 13.95 18.36
N GLU A 159 0.30 14.22 17.16
CA GLU A 159 -1.02 14.80 16.93
C GLU A 159 -2.09 13.72 16.73
N ASP A 160 -1.79 12.45 16.96
CA ASP A 160 -2.66 11.28 16.72
C ASP A 160 -3.27 11.22 15.30
N LYS A 161 -2.59 11.86 14.32
CA LYS A 161 -3.01 11.86 12.92
C LYS A 161 -2.61 10.61 12.16
N ILE A 162 -1.59 9.90 12.66
CA ILE A 162 -1.19 8.60 12.15
C ILE A 162 -0.97 7.63 13.29
N LYS A 163 -1.28 6.37 13.06
CA LYS A 163 -0.94 5.25 13.93
C LYS A 163 0.22 4.47 13.29
N MET A 164 1.18 4.01 14.09
CA MET A 164 2.24 3.12 13.63
C MET A 164 2.03 1.73 14.24
N PRO A 165 1.22 0.90 13.61
CA PRO A 165 0.91 -0.42 14.14
C PRO A 165 2.13 -1.34 14.04
N ASN A 166 2.46 -1.99 15.15
CA ASN A 166 3.51 -2.98 15.24
C ASN A 166 2.91 -4.34 15.65
N TYR A 167 3.26 -5.36 14.88
CA TYR A 167 2.98 -6.76 15.22
C TYR A 167 4.23 -7.34 15.86
N ILE A 168 4.21 -7.43 17.19
CA ILE A 168 5.40 -7.82 17.98
C ILE A 168 5.31 -9.30 18.35
N ILE A 169 6.34 -10.04 18.00
CA ILE A 169 6.57 -11.42 18.42
C ILE A 169 7.70 -11.38 19.47
N GLU A 170 7.40 -11.70 20.71
CA GLU A 170 8.41 -11.80 21.76
C GLU A 170 8.92 -13.25 21.85
N SER A 171 10.21 -13.46 21.50
CA SER A 171 10.80 -14.80 21.47
C SER A 171 12.33 -14.73 21.42
N SER A 172 12.99 -15.90 21.35
CA SER A 172 14.42 -15.98 21.03
C SER A 172 14.68 -15.79 19.55
N ILE A 173 15.95 -15.66 19.17
CA ILE A 173 16.39 -15.58 17.77
C ILE A 173 15.98 -16.82 16.97
N ASP A 174 15.82 -17.98 17.60
CA ASP A 174 15.42 -19.22 16.94
C ASP A 174 14.01 -19.15 16.32
N ALA A 175 13.19 -18.21 16.77
CA ALA A 175 11.86 -17.96 16.17
C ALA A 175 11.93 -17.16 14.85
N PHE A 176 13.12 -16.68 14.44
CA PHE A 176 13.25 -15.87 13.22
C PHE A 176 12.72 -16.57 11.96
N PRO A 177 13.04 -17.85 11.67
CA PRO A 177 12.52 -18.52 10.48
C PRO A 177 10.99 -18.54 10.43
N SER A 178 10.33 -18.90 11.52
CA SER A 178 8.86 -18.93 11.58
C SER A 178 8.22 -17.54 11.49
N ALA A 179 8.83 -16.54 12.14
CA ALA A 179 8.38 -15.15 12.02
C ALA A 179 8.54 -14.62 10.59
N PHE A 180 9.58 -15.03 9.89
CA PHE A 180 9.82 -14.69 8.50
C PHE A 180 8.77 -15.33 7.58
N GLU A 181 8.44 -16.60 7.77
CA GLU A 181 7.33 -17.27 7.07
C GLU A 181 5.98 -16.57 7.33
N ASP A 182 5.72 -16.19 8.58
CA ASP A 182 4.51 -15.48 8.98
C ASP A 182 4.40 -14.10 8.31
N LEU A 183 5.51 -13.40 8.09
CA LEU A 183 5.54 -12.14 7.36
C LEU A 183 5.07 -12.32 5.92
N PHE A 184 5.56 -13.35 5.22
CA PHE A 184 5.20 -13.61 3.81
C PHE A 184 3.83 -14.25 3.65
N SER A 185 3.38 -15.03 4.64
CA SER A 185 2.00 -15.52 4.67
C SER A 185 0.97 -14.43 5.03
N GLY A 186 1.47 -13.24 5.35
CA GLY A 186 0.64 -12.07 5.61
C GLY A 186 -0.14 -12.15 6.92
N LYS A 187 0.40 -12.74 7.98
CA LYS A 187 -0.26 -12.78 9.30
C LYS A 187 -0.21 -11.45 10.05
N ASN A 188 0.76 -10.60 9.72
CA ASN A 188 0.99 -9.35 10.43
C ASN A 188 -0.02 -8.25 10.07
N PHE A 189 -0.26 -7.39 11.04
CA PHE A 189 -0.91 -6.09 10.92
C PHE A 189 0.14 -5.00 11.14
N GLY A 190 0.43 -4.21 10.10
CA GLY A 190 1.50 -3.22 10.16
C GLY A 190 2.90 -3.81 10.11
N LYS A 191 3.83 -3.26 10.91
CA LYS A 191 5.24 -3.66 10.95
C LYS A 191 5.45 -4.87 11.85
N MET A 192 5.92 -5.98 11.29
CA MET A 192 6.35 -7.13 12.10
C MET A 192 7.70 -6.85 12.73
N ILE A 193 7.82 -7.16 14.01
CA ILE A 193 9.02 -7.00 14.82
C ILE A 193 9.20 -8.26 15.66
N LEU A 194 10.37 -8.91 15.56
CA LEU A 194 10.79 -9.94 16.51
C LEU A 194 11.55 -9.23 17.63
N LYS A 195 10.95 -9.20 18.83
CA LYS A 195 11.59 -8.68 20.04
C LYS A 195 12.30 -9.84 20.74
N LEU A 196 13.60 -9.74 20.80
CA LEU A 196 14.42 -10.76 21.48
C LEU A 196 14.31 -10.61 23.00
N ASN A 197 14.04 -11.72 23.65
CA ASN A 197 14.16 -11.82 25.11
C ASN A 197 15.62 -12.11 25.42
N ASP A 198 16.17 -11.44 26.43
CA ASP A 198 17.52 -11.66 26.96
C ASP A 198 17.68 -13.07 27.54
#